data_a5447cbca6205ca04abdc67afb766f47
#
_entry.id   a5447cbca6205ca04abdc67afb766f47
#
_cell.length_a   1.000
_cell.length_b   1.000
_cell.length_c   1.000
_cell.angle_alpha   90.00
_cell.angle_beta   90.00
_cell.angle_gamma   90.00
#
_symmetry.space_group_name_H-M   'P 1'
#
loop_
_entity.id
_entity.type
_entity.pdbx_description
1 polymer ?
#
loop_
_entity_poly.entity_id
_entity_poly.type
_entity_poly.pdbx_seq_one_letter_code
_entity_poly.pdbx_strand_id
1 'polypeptide(L)'
;MCISKPKRVQVQRFLIPILTLMIVAGCGPTAYKITPVPASQELEESVLIDDGGLFLPKVALIDVEGVLSNQHKMSLFGEGEHPVSVLVEKLEKAAKDPLVKAIILRINSPGGSVTASDLMYTEVMNFKKKTKGERPVVAVLMDIAASGGYYVACSADEIVAHPTTVTGSIGVIMQMVNFADTMYKLGISADAIKSGAMKDAGSPLRKMKVEER
;
A
#
# COMPACT_ATOMS: atom_id res chain seq x y z
N MET A 1 12.22 20.89 75.65
CA MET A 1 11.53 19.77 74.97
C MET A 1 11.73 19.93 73.49
N CYS A 2 12.75 19.25 72.95
CA CYS A 2 13.21 19.49 71.58
C CYS A 2 12.66 18.35 70.71
N ILE A 3 11.72 18.67 69.79
CA ILE A 3 11.13 17.68 68.90
C ILE A 3 11.91 17.72 67.57
N SER A 4 12.64 16.63 67.29
CA SER A 4 13.39 16.44 66.03
C SER A 4 12.40 16.16 64.88
N LYS A 5 12.52 16.92 63.77
CA LYS A 5 11.78 16.69 62.53
C LYS A 5 12.30 15.44 61.77
N PRO A 6 11.46 14.62 61.16
CA PRO A 6 11.86 13.41 60.52
C PRO A 6 12.58 13.65 59.19
N LYS A 7 13.66 12.90 58.93
CA LYS A 7 14.52 12.91 57.72
C LYS A 7 13.84 12.29 56.46
N ARG A 8 12.67 12.79 56.06
CA ARG A 8 11.97 12.29 54.87
C ARG A 8 12.42 12.87 53.51
N VAL A 9 13.17 13.97 53.53
CA VAL A 9 13.51 14.72 52.29
C VAL A 9 14.73 14.16 51.55
N GLN A 10 15.58 13.40 52.22
CA GLN A 10 16.83 12.90 51.60
C GLN A 10 16.63 11.65 50.71
N VAL A 11 15.68 10.76 51.02
CA VAL A 11 15.42 9.55 50.25
C VAL A 11 14.77 9.87 48.91
N GLN A 12 13.94 10.92 48.88
CA GLN A 12 13.21 11.31 47.65
C GLN A 12 14.13 11.95 46.61
N ARG A 13 15.26 12.54 47.00
CA ARG A 13 16.25 13.17 46.10
C ARG A 13 17.09 12.12 45.32
N PHE A 14 17.21 10.91 45.83
CA PHE A 14 17.95 9.81 45.15
C PHE A 14 17.04 8.87 44.35
N LEU A 15 15.77 8.74 44.71
CA LEU A 15 14.82 7.90 43.99
C LEU A 15 14.43 8.44 42.62
N ILE A 16 14.33 9.77 42.47
CA ILE A 16 13.98 10.38 41.17
C ILE A 16 15.04 10.13 40.09
N PRO A 17 16.35 10.38 40.32
CA PRO A 17 17.36 10.14 39.32
C PRO A 17 17.55 8.64 39.00
N ILE A 18 17.33 7.73 39.96
CA ILE A 18 17.40 6.28 39.72
C ILE A 18 16.21 5.82 38.89
N LEU A 19 15.01 6.33 39.14
CA LEU A 19 13.83 6.03 38.32
C LEU A 19 13.96 6.57 36.90
N THR A 20 14.55 7.77 36.76
CA THR A 20 14.81 8.36 35.43
C THR A 20 15.87 7.58 34.67
N LEU A 21 16.89 7.08 35.36
CA LEU A 21 17.94 6.24 34.75
C LEU A 21 17.39 4.87 34.29
N MET A 22 16.44 4.27 35.03
CA MET A 22 15.76 3.04 34.62
C MET A 22 14.85 3.22 33.42
N ILE A 23 14.24 4.39 33.24
CA ILE A 23 13.39 4.69 32.06
C ILE A 23 14.25 4.89 30.82
N VAL A 24 15.46 5.41 30.94
CA VAL A 24 16.38 5.60 29.82
C VAL A 24 17.11 4.29 29.45
N ALA A 25 17.23 3.33 30.37
CA ALA A 25 17.76 1.98 30.11
C ALA A 25 16.73 1.00 29.56
N GLY A 26 15.48 1.45 29.29
CA GLY A 26 14.43 0.62 28.67
C GLY A 26 14.83 0.20 27.27
N CYS A 27 14.66 -1.08 26.98
CA CYS A 27 14.92 -1.83 25.75
C CYS A 27 14.87 -1.01 24.46
N GLY A 28 15.93 -0.29 24.15
CA GLY A 28 16.15 0.19 22.78
C GLY A 28 16.57 -1.01 21.91
N PRO A 29 16.24 -0.98 20.61
CA PRO A 29 16.67 -2.04 19.71
C PRO A 29 18.18 -2.18 19.76
N THR A 30 18.65 -3.41 19.98
CA THR A 30 20.06 -3.73 20.22
C THR A 30 20.96 -3.57 18.99
N ALA A 31 20.38 -3.26 17.83
CA ALA A 31 21.12 -2.91 16.63
C ALA A 31 20.26 -2.06 15.67
N TYR A 32 20.83 -0.97 15.18
CA TYR A 32 20.35 -0.22 14.02
C TYR A 32 21.22 -0.57 12.82
N LYS A 33 20.64 -1.22 11.82
CA LYS A 33 21.31 -1.37 10.52
C LYS A 33 21.01 -0.13 9.69
N ILE A 34 21.93 0.83 9.69
CA ILE A 34 21.85 1.96 8.75
C ILE A 34 22.40 1.44 7.42
N THR A 35 21.52 1.09 6.51
CA THR A 35 21.90 0.80 5.12
C THR A 35 21.81 2.13 4.37
N PRO A 36 22.90 2.66 3.80
CA PRO A 36 22.81 3.82 2.93
C PRO A 36 21.92 3.45 1.76
N VAL A 37 20.81 4.20 1.58
CA VAL A 37 19.99 4.09 0.38
C VAL A 37 20.79 4.77 -0.73
N PRO A 38 21.13 4.07 -1.81
CA PRO A 38 21.81 4.68 -2.95
C PRO A 38 20.93 5.82 -3.49
N ALA A 39 21.56 6.94 -3.84
CA ALA A 39 20.86 8.12 -4.37
C ALA A 39 20.25 7.88 -5.77
N SER A 40 20.58 6.78 -6.43
CA SER A 40 19.94 6.33 -7.67
C SER A 40 18.76 5.44 -7.30
N GLN A 41 17.56 5.84 -7.70
CA GLN A 41 16.36 5.00 -7.65
C GLN A 41 16.33 4.00 -8.83
N GLU A 42 17.48 3.54 -9.28
CA GLU A 42 17.53 2.54 -10.33
C GLU A 42 17.08 1.18 -9.79
N LEU A 43 16.20 0.53 -10.56
CA LEU A 43 15.75 -0.82 -10.25
C LEU A 43 16.92 -1.79 -10.37
N GLU A 44 17.29 -2.42 -9.26
CA GLU A 44 18.27 -3.51 -9.25
C GLU A 44 17.56 -4.85 -9.51
N GLU A 45 18.18 -5.69 -10.37
CA GLU A 45 17.73 -7.05 -10.58
C GLU A 45 18.34 -7.95 -9.52
N SER A 46 17.51 -8.71 -8.81
CA SER A 46 17.98 -9.82 -7.98
C SER A 46 17.67 -11.13 -8.66
N VAL A 47 18.70 -11.97 -8.82
CA VAL A 47 18.52 -13.32 -9.37
C VAL A 47 18.00 -14.21 -8.25
N LEU A 48 16.80 -14.80 -8.46
CA LEU A 48 16.17 -15.71 -7.50
C LEU A 48 16.58 -17.18 -7.78
N ILE A 49 16.66 -17.54 -9.05
CA ILE A 49 17.07 -18.88 -9.50
C ILE A 49 18.06 -18.69 -10.65
N ASP A 50 19.24 -19.28 -10.54
CA ASP A 50 20.28 -19.22 -11.56
C ASP A 50 20.62 -20.65 -12.01
N ASP A 51 20.37 -20.94 -13.28
CA ASP A 51 20.69 -22.22 -13.90
C ASP A 51 22.14 -22.29 -14.46
N GLY A 52 22.96 -21.27 -14.17
CA GLY A 52 24.41 -21.29 -14.35
C GLY A 52 24.91 -21.12 -15.78
N GLY A 53 24.21 -20.38 -16.64
CA GLY A 53 24.64 -20.12 -18.03
C GLY A 53 24.82 -18.67 -18.40
N LEU A 54 25.76 -18.37 -19.28
CA LEU A 54 25.86 -17.06 -19.94
C LEU A 54 24.77 -16.91 -21.01
N PHE A 55 24.04 -15.79 -21.02
CA PHE A 55 22.99 -15.45 -22.01
C PHE A 55 21.77 -16.38 -22.01
N LEU A 56 21.41 -16.94 -20.87
CA LEU A 56 20.18 -17.71 -20.73
C LEU A 56 18.92 -16.84 -20.84
N PRO A 57 17.82 -17.38 -21.40
CA PRO A 57 16.53 -16.70 -21.35
C PRO A 57 16.07 -16.49 -19.89
N LYS A 58 15.52 -15.31 -19.61
CA LYS A 58 15.05 -14.92 -18.30
C LYS A 58 13.53 -14.92 -18.22
N VAL A 59 13.01 -15.21 -17.05
CA VAL A 59 11.62 -14.93 -16.67
C VAL A 59 11.66 -13.82 -15.62
N ALA A 60 11.01 -12.69 -15.90
CA ALA A 60 10.96 -11.60 -14.95
C ALA A 60 9.81 -11.81 -13.96
N LEU A 61 10.11 -11.82 -12.67
CA LEU A 61 9.13 -11.84 -11.59
C LEU A 61 8.88 -10.42 -11.11
N ILE A 62 7.62 -10.00 -11.19
CA ILE A 62 7.17 -8.65 -10.81
C ILE A 62 6.11 -8.78 -9.73
N ASP A 63 6.37 -8.20 -8.56
CA ASP A 63 5.43 -8.20 -7.45
C ASP A 63 4.43 -7.05 -7.56
N VAL A 64 3.15 -7.38 -7.30
CA VAL A 64 2.05 -6.44 -7.12
C VAL A 64 1.46 -6.68 -5.72
N GLU A 65 1.85 -5.85 -4.76
CA GLU A 65 1.58 -6.10 -3.35
C GLU A 65 0.89 -4.95 -2.63
N GLY A 66 0.05 -5.32 -1.66
CA GLY A 66 -0.64 -4.39 -0.78
C GLY A 66 -1.76 -3.62 -1.47
N VAL A 67 -2.18 -2.48 -0.89
CA VAL A 67 -3.27 -1.68 -1.43
C VAL A 67 -2.84 -0.93 -2.69
N LEU A 68 -3.61 -1.08 -3.76
CA LEU A 68 -3.37 -0.40 -5.03
C LEU A 68 -3.86 1.05 -4.95
N SER A 69 -2.93 1.99 -4.92
CA SER A 69 -3.23 3.42 -4.84
C SER A 69 -2.47 4.21 -5.89
N ASN A 70 -3.08 5.32 -6.32
CA ASN A 70 -2.42 6.29 -7.20
C ASN A 70 -1.78 7.41 -6.37
N GLN A 71 -1.14 7.04 -5.27
CA GLN A 71 -0.46 7.94 -4.34
C GLN A 71 0.82 7.27 -3.85
N HIS A 72 1.81 8.07 -3.49
CA HIS A 72 3.00 7.57 -2.83
C HIS A 72 2.64 6.91 -1.50
N LYS A 73 3.24 5.77 -1.20
CA LYS A 73 3.09 5.13 0.10
C LYS A 73 3.67 6.06 1.15
N MET A 74 2.93 6.27 2.25
CA MET A 74 3.48 7.01 3.38
C MET A 74 4.63 6.23 4.00
N SER A 75 5.81 6.86 4.05
CA SER A 75 6.98 6.36 4.75
C SER A 75 7.32 7.30 5.90
N LEU A 76 7.77 6.77 7.03
CA LEU A 76 8.22 7.57 8.18
C LEU A 76 9.49 8.40 7.89
N PHE A 77 10.22 8.07 6.82
CA PHE A 77 11.51 8.69 6.48
C PHE A 77 11.58 9.27 5.06
N GLY A 78 10.42 9.55 4.43
CA GLY A 78 10.37 10.16 3.09
C GLY A 78 9.15 9.73 2.27
N GLU A 79 9.10 10.17 1.03
CA GLU A 79 8.10 9.71 0.07
C GLU A 79 8.39 8.24 -0.28
N GLY A 80 7.39 7.39 -0.05
CA GLY A 80 7.46 5.98 -0.44
C GLY A 80 7.21 5.82 -1.93
N GLU A 81 7.42 4.62 -2.43
CA GLU A 81 7.21 4.29 -3.84
C GLU A 81 5.75 4.45 -4.26
N HIS A 82 5.56 4.89 -5.50
CA HIS A 82 4.25 4.97 -6.13
C HIS A 82 3.96 3.62 -6.82
N PRO A 83 2.97 2.83 -6.36
CA PRO A 83 2.79 1.44 -6.82
C PRO A 83 2.64 1.30 -8.34
N VAL A 84 1.92 2.22 -8.98
CA VAL A 84 1.72 2.20 -10.44
C VAL A 84 3.03 2.48 -11.16
N SER A 85 3.80 3.51 -10.73
CA SER A 85 5.08 3.86 -11.35
C SER A 85 6.09 2.74 -11.27
N VAL A 86 6.18 2.07 -10.12
CA VAL A 86 7.06 0.91 -9.92
C VAL A 86 6.72 -0.23 -10.89
N LEU A 87 5.43 -0.51 -11.08
CA LEU A 87 5.01 -1.53 -12.06
C LEU A 87 5.42 -1.14 -13.48
N VAL A 88 5.18 0.12 -13.87
CA VAL A 88 5.56 0.64 -15.19
C VAL A 88 7.06 0.50 -15.44
N GLU A 89 7.88 0.94 -14.49
CA GLU A 89 9.33 0.86 -14.59
C GLU A 89 9.83 -0.58 -14.73
N LYS A 90 9.27 -1.51 -13.95
CA LYS A 90 9.62 -2.94 -14.02
C LYS A 90 9.23 -3.54 -15.37
N LEU A 91 8.03 -3.22 -15.88
CA LEU A 91 7.58 -3.68 -17.19
C LEU A 91 8.42 -3.08 -18.33
N GLU A 92 8.79 -1.80 -18.24
CA GLU A 92 9.67 -1.17 -19.23
C GLU A 92 11.07 -1.78 -19.25
N LYS A 93 11.64 -2.03 -18.07
CA LYS A 93 12.94 -2.69 -17.94
C LYS A 93 12.89 -4.08 -18.54
N ALA A 94 11.86 -4.87 -18.21
CA ALA A 94 11.64 -6.19 -18.79
C ALA A 94 11.44 -6.14 -20.32
N ALA A 95 10.76 -5.10 -20.84
CA ALA A 95 10.57 -4.95 -22.29
C ALA A 95 11.85 -4.63 -23.03
N LYS A 96 12.78 -3.90 -22.41
CA LYS A 96 14.08 -3.51 -22.99
C LYS A 96 15.10 -4.65 -23.00
N ASP A 97 15.00 -5.61 -22.06
CA ASP A 97 15.92 -6.77 -22.00
C ASP A 97 15.50 -7.85 -23.01
N PRO A 98 16.32 -8.15 -24.04
CA PRO A 98 16.01 -9.17 -25.03
C PRO A 98 16.05 -10.60 -24.48
N LEU A 99 16.69 -10.81 -23.34
CA LEU A 99 16.75 -12.11 -22.66
C LEU A 99 15.46 -12.43 -21.90
N VAL A 100 14.67 -11.44 -21.52
CA VAL A 100 13.37 -11.68 -20.86
C VAL A 100 12.39 -12.25 -21.87
N LYS A 101 11.92 -13.47 -21.65
CA LYS A 101 11.01 -14.22 -22.52
C LYS A 101 9.59 -14.31 -21.97
N ALA A 102 9.40 -14.14 -20.67
CA ALA A 102 8.08 -14.17 -20.03
C ALA A 102 8.07 -13.28 -18.77
N ILE A 103 6.87 -12.92 -18.33
CA ILE A 103 6.62 -12.19 -17.08
C ILE A 103 5.78 -13.07 -16.15
N ILE A 104 6.15 -13.12 -14.89
CA ILE A 104 5.29 -13.59 -13.80
C ILE A 104 4.88 -12.36 -12.98
N LEU A 105 3.58 -12.07 -12.95
CA LEU A 105 2.99 -11.11 -12.03
C LEU A 105 2.58 -11.85 -10.76
N ARG A 106 3.34 -11.71 -9.68
CA ARG A 106 3.01 -12.28 -8.38
C ARG A 106 2.14 -11.29 -7.62
N ILE A 107 0.86 -11.63 -7.45
CA ILE A 107 -0.14 -10.70 -6.94
C ILE A 107 -0.54 -11.09 -5.52
N ASN A 108 -0.30 -10.19 -4.56
CA ASN A 108 -0.74 -10.30 -3.16
C ASN A 108 -1.39 -8.98 -2.71
N SER A 109 -2.62 -8.75 -3.17
CA SER A 109 -3.30 -7.47 -3.04
C SER A 109 -4.80 -7.62 -2.78
N PRO A 110 -5.38 -6.92 -1.80
CA PRO A 110 -6.83 -6.84 -1.61
C PRO A 110 -7.51 -5.93 -2.65
N GLY A 111 -6.74 -5.33 -3.56
CA GLY A 111 -7.19 -4.29 -4.48
C GLY A 111 -6.91 -2.88 -3.95
N GLY A 112 -7.71 -1.92 -4.37
CA GLY A 112 -7.51 -0.52 -3.99
C GLY A 112 -8.38 0.43 -4.80
N SER A 113 -7.84 1.59 -5.20
CA SER A 113 -8.60 2.54 -6.01
C SER A 113 -8.83 1.99 -7.42
N VAL A 114 -10.01 2.29 -7.97
CA VAL A 114 -10.39 1.89 -9.35
C VAL A 114 -9.35 2.36 -10.34
N THR A 115 -8.97 3.65 -10.26
CA THR A 115 -8.00 4.25 -11.17
C THR A 115 -6.64 3.57 -11.13
N ALA A 116 -6.10 3.27 -9.93
CA ALA A 116 -4.80 2.59 -9.84
C ALA A 116 -4.86 1.18 -10.44
N SER A 117 -5.94 0.46 -10.18
CA SER A 117 -6.15 -0.89 -10.73
C SER A 117 -6.25 -0.87 -12.26
N ASP A 118 -6.98 0.09 -12.82
CA ASP A 118 -7.15 0.26 -14.26
C ASP A 118 -5.85 0.69 -14.96
N LEU A 119 -5.10 1.60 -14.34
CA LEU A 119 -3.78 1.97 -14.84
C LEU A 119 -2.82 0.77 -14.88
N MET A 120 -2.77 -0.01 -13.80
CA MET A 120 -1.92 -1.21 -13.76
C MET A 120 -2.33 -2.24 -14.80
N TYR A 121 -3.64 -2.51 -14.94
CA TYR A 121 -4.17 -3.37 -15.99
C TYR A 121 -3.74 -2.88 -17.39
N THR A 122 -3.93 -1.60 -17.65
CA THR A 122 -3.60 -0.98 -18.94
C THR A 122 -2.10 -1.07 -19.25
N GLU A 123 -1.24 -0.89 -18.26
CA GLU A 123 0.21 -0.98 -18.45
C GLU A 123 0.68 -2.39 -18.78
N VAL A 124 0.09 -3.41 -18.17
CA VAL A 124 0.35 -4.81 -18.57
C VAL A 124 -0.14 -5.06 -20.00
N MET A 125 -1.30 -4.56 -20.37
CA MET A 125 -1.81 -4.66 -21.75
C MET A 125 -0.91 -3.92 -22.75
N ASN A 126 -0.37 -2.76 -22.36
CA ASN A 126 0.60 -2.01 -23.18
C ASN A 126 1.91 -2.78 -23.35
N PHE A 127 2.41 -3.41 -22.30
CA PHE A 127 3.57 -4.30 -22.39
C PHE A 127 3.34 -5.42 -23.40
N LYS A 128 2.19 -6.11 -23.33
CA LYS A 128 1.82 -7.19 -24.29
C LYS A 128 1.77 -6.68 -25.72
N LYS A 129 1.19 -5.49 -25.95
CA LYS A 129 1.17 -4.85 -27.28
C LYS A 129 2.60 -4.51 -27.77
N LYS A 130 3.43 -3.92 -26.91
CA LYS A 130 4.80 -3.52 -27.20
C LYS A 130 5.68 -4.71 -27.56
N THR A 131 5.47 -5.85 -26.91
CA THR A 131 6.18 -7.11 -27.17
C THR A 131 5.48 -7.97 -28.23
N LYS A 132 4.45 -7.46 -28.91
CA LYS A 132 3.67 -8.15 -29.96
C LYS A 132 3.09 -9.51 -29.50
N GLY A 133 2.89 -9.68 -28.20
CA GLY A 133 2.44 -10.95 -27.63
C GLY A 133 3.49 -12.07 -27.59
N GLU A 134 4.75 -11.77 -27.95
CA GLU A 134 5.83 -12.77 -27.95
C GLU A 134 6.34 -13.10 -26.53
N ARG A 135 5.95 -12.31 -25.53
CA ARG A 135 6.33 -12.48 -24.12
C ARG A 135 5.08 -12.67 -23.28
N PRO A 136 4.70 -13.92 -22.98
CA PRO A 136 3.52 -14.22 -22.20
C PRO A 136 3.63 -13.65 -20.78
N VAL A 137 2.49 -13.26 -20.24
CA VAL A 137 2.33 -12.78 -18.87
C VAL A 137 1.46 -13.77 -18.11
N VAL A 138 1.98 -14.32 -17.03
CA VAL A 138 1.25 -15.23 -16.13
C VAL A 138 1.03 -14.54 -14.79
N ALA A 139 -0.21 -14.44 -14.34
CA ALA A 139 -0.53 -13.95 -12.99
C ALA A 139 -0.55 -15.12 -12.01
N VAL A 140 0.23 -15.01 -10.94
CA VAL A 140 0.25 -15.96 -9.82
C VAL A 140 -0.37 -15.28 -8.61
N LEU A 141 -1.54 -15.79 -8.20
CA LEU A 141 -2.30 -15.23 -7.08
C LEU A 141 -1.81 -15.86 -5.78
N MET A 142 -1.35 -15.00 -4.86
CA MET A 142 -0.84 -15.40 -3.54
C MET A 142 -1.98 -15.53 -2.52
N ASP A 143 -1.77 -15.13 -1.27
CA ASP A 143 -2.77 -15.25 -0.20
C ASP A 143 -4.06 -14.53 -0.53
N ILE A 144 -3.94 -13.31 -1.08
CA ILE A 144 -5.09 -12.50 -1.50
C ILE A 144 -4.81 -11.86 -2.86
N ALA A 145 -5.74 -12.00 -3.80
CA ALA A 145 -5.76 -11.29 -5.06
C ALA A 145 -7.21 -10.94 -5.40
N ALA A 146 -7.75 -9.94 -4.71
CA ALA A 146 -9.16 -9.60 -4.74
C ALA A 146 -9.42 -8.21 -5.32
N SER A 147 -10.65 -7.96 -5.80
CA SER A 147 -11.08 -6.66 -6.33
C SER A 147 -10.09 -6.14 -7.39
N GLY A 148 -9.48 -4.96 -7.19
CA GLY A 148 -8.47 -4.41 -8.09
C GLY A 148 -7.27 -5.34 -8.33
N GLY A 149 -6.87 -6.17 -7.34
CA GLY A 149 -5.80 -7.17 -7.51
C GLY A 149 -6.18 -8.24 -8.53
N TYR A 150 -7.40 -8.74 -8.47
CA TYR A 150 -7.92 -9.68 -9.47
C TYR A 150 -8.14 -8.99 -10.83
N TYR A 151 -8.58 -7.73 -10.82
CA TYR A 151 -8.73 -6.94 -12.05
C TYR A 151 -7.39 -6.81 -12.79
N VAL A 152 -6.30 -6.53 -12.08
CA VAL A 152 -4.94 -6.54 -12.67
C VAL A 152 -4.57 -7.94 -13.18
N ALA A 153 -4.88 -9.01 -12.44
CA ALA A 153 -4.62 -10.38 -12.89
C ALA A 153 -5.30 -10.71 -14.22
N CYS A 154 -6.48 -10.14 -14.49
CA CYS A 154 -7.20 -10.34 -15.76
C CYS A 154 -6.48 -9.76 -16.99
N SER A 155 -5.42 -8.96 -16.83
CA SER A 155 -4.56 -8.49 -17.93
C SER A 155 -3.55 -9.55 -18.40
N ALA A 156 -3.31 -10.59 -17.60
CA ALA A 156 -2.40 -11.69 -17.91
C ALA A 156 -2.99 -12.64 -18.98
N ASP A 157 -2.13 -13.47 -19.58
CA ASP A 157 -2.54 -14.51 -20.52
C ASP A 157 -3.08 -15.74 -19.79
N GLU A 158 -2.51 -16.03 -18.61
CA GLU A 158 -2.95 -17.12 -17.74
C GLU A 158 -2.97 -16.66 -16.29
N ILE A 159 -3.89 -17.23 -15.51
CA ILE A 159 -4.02 -16.97 -14.06
C ILE A 159 -3.86 -18.30 -13.32
N VAL A 160 -2.91 -18.35 -12.41
CA VAL A 160 -2.67 -19.47 -11.50
C VAL A 160 -2.97 -19.04 -10.09
N ALA A 161 -3.86 -19.76 -9.41
CA ALA A 161 -4.21 -19.47 -8.02
C ALA A 161 -3.87 -20.68 -7.13
N HIS A 162 -3.39 -20.40 -5.91
CA HIS A 162 -3.28 -21.44 -4.89
C HIS A 162 -4.68 -21.81 -4.39
N PRO A 163 -4.93 -23.07 -4.00
CA PRO A 163 -6.25 -23.50 -3.52
C PRO A 163 -6.79 -22.71 -2.32
N THR A 164 -5.92 -22.06 -1.55
CA THR A 164 -6.28 -21.22 -0.39
C THR A 164 -6.34 -19.71 -0.72
N THR A 165 -6.11 -19.33 -1.95
CA THR A 165 -6.15 -17.91 -2.36
C THR A 165 -7.56 -17.32 -2.20
N VAL A 166 -7.63 -16.17 -1.56
CA VAL A 166 -8.84 -15.34 -1.54
C VAL A 166 -8.83 -14.45 -2.78
N THR A 167 -9.80 -14.66 -3.69
CA THR A 167 -9.85 -13.95 -4.98
C THR A 167 -11.26 -13.52 -5.37
N GLY A 168 -11.42 -12.88 -6.52
CA GLY A 168 -12.72 -12.35 -6.98
C GLY A 168 -13.04 -11.02 -6.31
N SER A 169 -14.22 -10.91 -5.68
CA SER A 169 -14.68 -9.68 -4.98
C SER A 169 -14.63 -8.42 -5.86
N ILE A 170 -14.98 -8.55 -7.14
CA ILE A 170 -15.05 -7.40 -8.06
C ILE A 170 -16.26 -6.55 -7.70
N GLY A 171 -16.02 -5.28 -7.39
CA GLY A 171 -17.03 -4.31 -7.03
C GLY A 171 -16.45 -2.98 -6.61
N VAL A 172 -17.29 -1.96 -6.53
CA VAL A 172 -16.92 -0.62 -6.05
C VAL A 172 -17.75 -0.31 -4.81
N ILE A 173 -17.10 0.09 -3.74
CA ILE A 173 -17.75 0.50 -2.49
C ILE A 173 -17.39 1.96 -2.22
N MET A 174 -18.43 2.77 -2.00
CA MET A 174 -18.29 4.10 -1.44
C MET A 174 -18.95 4.10 -0.06
N GLN A 175 -18.15 4.03 1.00
CA GLN A 175 -18.66 4.13 2.36
C GLN A 175 -18.91 5.58 2.73
N MET A 176 -20.11 5.85 3.23
CA MET A 176 -20.50 7.17 3.71
C MET A 176 -21.01 7.07 5.13
N VAL A 177 -20.58 7.99 5.98
CA VAL A 177 -21.06 8.15 7.35
C VAL A 177 -21.94 9.39 7.38
N ASN A 178 -23.09 9.31 8.03
CA ASN A 178 -24.03 10.43 8.14
C ASN A 178 -24.25 10.81 9.61
N PHE A 179 -24.09 12.07 9.94
CA PHE A 179 -24.23 12.63 11.29
C PHE A 179 -25.48 13.50 11.45
N ALA A 180 -26.33 13.66 10.43
CA ALA A 180 -27.45 14.60 10.44
C ALA A 180 -28.40 14.41 11.64
N ASP A 181 -28.78 13.17 11.94
CA ASP A 181 -29.70 12.89 13.05
C ASP A 181 -29.04 13.11 14.43
N THR A 182 -27.74 12.88 14.55
CA THR A 182 -26.98 13.17 15.77
C THR A 182 -26.87 14.66 16.00
N MET A 183 -26.55 15.43 14.96
CA MET A 183 -26.48 16.89 15.00
C MET A 183 -27.83 17.50 15.39
N TYR A 184 -28.92 17.01 14.79
CA TYR A 184 -30.27 17.46 15.11
C TYR A 184 -30.61 17.25 16.61
N LYS A 185 -30.26 16.09 17.19
CA LYS A 185 -30.46 15.79 18.61
C LYS A 185 -29.68 16.73 19.54
N LEU A 186 -28.55 17.25 19.06
CA LEU A 186 -27.69 18.18 19.79
C LEU A 186 -28.07 19.66 19.55
N GLY A 187 -29.14 19.93 18.78
CA GLY A 187 -29.55 21.28 18.42
C GLY A 187 -28.63 21.97 17.41
N ILE A 188 -27.84 21.21 16.65
CA ILE A 188 -26.93 21.72 15.63
C ILE A 188 -27.60 21.61 14.25
N SER A 189 -27.71 22.72 13.52
CA SER A 189 -28.14 22.77 12.13
C SER A 189 -26.94 23.00 11.20
N ALA A 190 -26.96 22.40 10.03
CA ALA A 190 -25.96 22.62 8.99
C ALA A 190 -26.65 22.97 7.68
N ASP A 191 -26.36 24.14 7.16
CA ASP A 191 -26.88 24.64 5.90
C ASP A 191 -25.74 24.81 4.88
N ALA A 192 -25.98 24.40 3.63
CA ALA A 192 -25.02 24.54 2.55
C ALA A 192 -25.53 25.52 1.49
N ILE A 193 -24.79 26.59 1.24
CA ILE A 193 -24.98 27.48 0.09
C ILE A 193 -24.21 26.87 -1.08
N LYS A 194 -24.92 26.51 -2.14
CA LYS A 194 -24.34 25.75 -3.26
C LYS A 194 -24.87 26.20 -4.62
N SER A 195 -24.02 26.16 -5.63
CA SER A 195 -24.33 26.56 -6.99
C SER A 195 -25.09 25.50 -7.81
N GLY A 196 -25.34 24.32 -7.24
CA GLY A 196 -26.07 23.23 -7.92
C GLY A 196 -26.59 22.18 -6.95
N ALA A 197 -27.69 21.52 -7.32
CA ALA A 197 -28.41 20.59 -6.45
C ALA A 197 -27.57 19.42 -5.93
N MET A 198 -26.64 18.93 -6.75
CA MET A 198 -25.79 17.75 -6.45
C MET A 198 -24.39 18.12 -5.91
N LYS A 199 -24.10 19.42 -5.69
CA LYS A 199 -22.75 19.84 -5.28
C LYS A 199 -22.32 19.30 -3.92
N ASP A 200 -23.26 19.00 -3.06
CA ASP A 200 -23.08 18.40 -1.73
C ASP A 200 -23.56 16.95 -1.65
N ALA A 201 -23.62 16.25 -2.78
CA ALA A 201 -23.98 14.83 -2.82
C ALA A 201 -23.02 14.04 -1.90
N GLY A 202 -23.59 13.16 -1.07
CA GLY A 202 -22.81 12.40 -0.10
C GLY A 202 -22.36 13.19 1.15
N SER A 203 -22.85 14.41 1.38
CA SER A 203 -22.54 15.18 2.57
C SER A 203 -22.90 14.41 3.85
N PRO A 204 -21.99 14.31 4.84
CA PRO A 204 -22.26 13.66 6.11
C PRO A 204 -23.21 14.48 7.01
N LEU A 205 -23.47 15.74 6.67
CA LEU A 205 -24.22 16.67 7.51
C LEU A 205 -25.71 16.73 7.20
N ARG A 206 -26.17 16.06 6.15
CA ARG A 206 -27.59 15.94 5.79
C ARG A 206 -27.92 14.53 5.31
N LYS A 207 -29.19 14.16 5.40
CA LYS A 207 -29.64 12.88 4.82
C LYS A 207 -29.42 12.86 3.31
N MET A 208 -28.96 11.72 2.82
CA MET A 208 -28.78 11.48 1.39
C MET A 208 -30.16 11.44 0.72
N LYS A 209 -30.26 12.07 -0.43
CA LYS A 209 -31.45 12.01 -1.29
C LYS A 209 -31.43 10.75 -2.15
N VAL A 210 -32.60 10.34 -2.61
CA VAL A 210 -32.76 9.13 -3.45
C VAL A 210 -32.01 9.29 -4.77
N GLU A 211 -32.00 10.51 -5.33
CA GLU A 211 -31.35 10.84 -6.60
C GLU A 211 -29.82 10.88 -6.53
N GLU A 212 -29.25 10.80 -5.32
CA GLU A 212 -27.80 10.77 -5.09
C GLU A 212 -27.22 9.36 -5.05
N ARG A 213 -28.08 8.33 -5.09
CA ARG A 213 -27.72 6.91 -5.14
C ARG A 213 -27.68 6.43 -6.60
#